data_0c8377dddb0278365750cb1a49e8b002
#
_entry.id   0c8377dddb0278365750cb1a49e8b002
#
_cell.length_a   1.000
_cell.length_b   1.000
_cell.length_c   1.000
_cell.angle_alpha   90.00
_cell.angle_beta   90.00
_cell.angle_gamma   90.00
#
_symmetry.space_group_name_H-M   'P 1'
#
loop_
_entity.id
_entity.type
_entity.pdbx_description
1 polymer ?
#
loop_
_entity_poly.entity_id
_entity_poly.type
_entity_poly.pdbx_seq_one_letter_code
_entity_poly.pdbx_strand_id
1 'polypeptide(L)'
;MNGVTRISSEQDVMMITFTEADTASALADALTAFAQKGVVVDMVCQSAPRAATIDFSFTMPASYFESAMQTISEYRTGAGSAPLISSGYSKINLFGEEMVTSCGVAALALRTLRDAGIEVVLITTSDLDISLLVRGENEDSALNVLRQAFAA
;
A
#
# COMPACT_ATOMS: atom_id res chain seq x y z
N MET A 1 -14.07 -16.32 -16.34
CA MET A 1 -12.68 -16.06 -15.93
C MET A 1 -12.57 -14.63 -15.42
N ASN A 2 -11.88 -14.44 -14.33
CA ASN A 2 -11.84 -13.14 -13.62
C ASN A 2 -10.56 -12.36 -13.90
N GLY A 3 -9.75 -12.80 -14.84
CA GLY A 3 -8.57 -12.09 -15.29
C GLY A 3 -7.32 -12.25 -14.45
N VAL A 4 -7.41 -12.81 -13.26
CA VAL A 4 -6.24 -13.00 -12.38
C VAL A 4 -5.57 -14.32 -12.71
N THR A 5 -4.26 -14.25 -13.03
CA THR A 5 -3.46 -15.44 -13.38
C THR A 5 -2.37 -15.75 -12.37
N ARG A 6 -2.01 -14.80 -11.51
CA ARG A 6 -0.98 -15.00 -10.50
C ARG A 6 -1.31 -14.22 -9.25
N ILE A 7 -1.13 -14.88 -8.11
CA ILE A 7 -1.25 -14.26 -6.79
C ILE A 7 0.07 -14.50 -6.07
N SER A 8 0.71 -13.42 -5.63
CA SER A 8 1.99 -13.48 -4.92
C SER A 8 1.94 -12.60 -3.68
N SER A 9 2.91 -12.77 -2.79
CA SER A 9 3.00 -11.95 -1.59
C SER A 9 4.44 -11.60 -1.25
N GLU A 10 4.60 -10.49 -0.54
CA GLU A 10 5.84 -10.03 0.05
C GLU A 10 5.60 -9.77 1.52
N GLN A 11 6.48 -10.31 2.38
CA GLN A 11 6.43 -10.13 3.83
C GLN A 11 7.28 -8.95 4.27
N ASP A 12 7.17 -8.62 5.56
CA ASP A 12 8.00 -7.60 6.20
C ASP A 12 7.95 -6.24 5.50
N VAL A 13 6.72 -5.79 5.25
CA VAL A 13 6.46 -4.49 4.65
C VAL A 13 6.11 -3.50 5.76
N MET A 14 6.68 -2.29 5.68
CA MET A 14 6.29 -1.20 6.56
C MET A 14 5.64 -0.07 5.77
N MET A 15 4.87 0.74 6.47
CA MET A 15 4.10 1.83 5.88
C MET A 15 4.35 3.11 6.67
N ILE A 16 4.50 4.21 5.94
CA ILE A 16 4.62 5.55 6.52
C ILE A 16 3.42 6.36 6.10
N THR A 17 2.76 7.01 7.06
CA THR A 17 1.54 7.76 6.84
C THR A 17 1.72 9.19 7.31
N PHE A 18 1.37 10.13 6.43
CA PHE A 18 1.30 11.56 6.71
C PHE A 18 -0.16 11.98 6.66
N THR A 19 -0.61 12.73 7.66
CA THR A 19 -1.97 13.24 7.71
C THR A 19 -1.96 14.76 7.70
N GLU A 20 -3.02 15.34 7.12
CA GLU A 20 -3.20 16.78 7.04
C GLU A 20 -1.98 17.52 6.47
N ALA A 21 -1.38 16.93 5.44
CA ALA A 21 -0.19 17.47 4.79
C ALA A 21 -0.56 18.51 3.73
N ASP A 22 0.38 19.42 3.44
CA ASP A 22 0.19 20.43 2.41
C ASP A 22 0.02 19.79 1.04
N THR A 23 -1.07 20.12 0.35
CA THR A 23 -1.42 19.59 -0.95
C THR A 23 -0.35 19.86 -2.01
N ALA A 24 0.31 21.02 -1.95
CA ALA A 24 1.16 21.48 -3.05
C ALA A 24 2.47 20.70 -3.18
N SER A 25 3.09 20.30 -2.08
CA SER A 25 4.47 19.81 -2.13
C SER A 25 4.77 18.64 -1.22
N ALA A 26 3.94 18.36 -0.22
CA ALA A 26 4.30 17.43 0.85
C ALA A 26 4.65 16.02 0.35
N LEU A 27 3.87 15.46 -0.57
CA LEU A 27 4.15 14.12 -1.11
C LEU A 27 5.44 14.09 -1.91
N ALA A 28 5.63 15.06 -2.80
CA ALA A 28 6.85 15.15 -3.60
C ALA A 28 8.09 15.32 -2.73
N ASP A 29 8.01 16.18 -1.73
CA ASP A 29 9.12 16.42 -0.80
C ASP A 29 9.45 15.18 0.02
N ALA A 30 8.42 14.48 0.53
CA ALA A 30 8.61 13.26 1.29
C ALA A 30 9.28 12.17 0.44
N LEU A 31 8.76 11.91 -0.76
CA LEU A 31 9.32 10.89 -1.64
C LEU A 31 10.75 11.23 -2.05
N THR A 32 11.05 12.52 -2.29
CA THR A 32 12.39 12.98 -2.61
C THR A 32 13.35 12.72 -1.44
N ALA A 33 12.94 13.03 -0.22
CA ALA A 33 13.77 12.82 0.97
C ALA A 33 14.12 11.34 1.16
N PHE A 34 13.14 10.45 0.98
CA PHE A 34 13.39 9.01 1.05
C PHE A 34 14.28 8.50 -0.08
N ALA A 35 14.09 9.01 -1.29
CA ALA A 35 14.93 8.65 -2.43
C ALA A 35 16.39 9.04 -2.22
N GLN A 36 16.64 10.17 -1.60
CA GLN A 36 18.00 10.63 -1.29
C GLN A 36 18.72 9.71 -0.29
N LYS A 37 17.97 8.96 0.51
CA LYS A 37 18.53 7.96 1.42
C LYS A 37 18.61 6.57 0.79
N GLY A 38 18.33 6.44 -0.50
CA GLY A 38 18.39 5.18 -1.21
C GLY A 38 17.21 4.24 -0.96
N VAL A 39 16.13 4.75 -0.41
CA VAL A 39 14.93 3.94 -0.12
C VAL A 39 14.11 3.75 -1.38
N VAL A 40 13.77 2.50 -1.68
CA VAL A 40 12.86 2.17 -2.78
C VAL A 40 11.45 2.06 -2.21
N VAL A 41 10.59 2.98 -2.64
CA VAL A 41 9.18 3.02 -2.25
C VAL A 41 8.36 2.18 -3.23
N ASP A 42 7.38 1.43 -2.73
CA ASP A 42 6.57 0.53 -3.55
C ASP A 42 5.16 1.07 -3.79
N MET A 43 4.25 0.89 -2.83
CA MET A 43 2.88 1.40 -2.96
C MET A 43 2.83 2.86 -2.53
N VAL A 44 2.10 3.68 -3.27
CA VAL A 44 1.87 5.09 -2.92
C VAL A 44 0.38 5.37 -3.05
N CYS A 45 -0.24 5.91 -2.00
CA CYS A 45 -1.64 6.29 -1.98
C CYS A 45 -1.80 7.68 -1.40
N GLN A 46 -2.58 8.50 -2.08
CA GLN A 46 -2.92 9.85 -1.65
C GLN A 46 -4.42 10.01 -1.65
N SER A 47 -4.96 10.64 -0.61
CA SER A 47 -6.37 11.04 -0.62
C SER A 47 -6.62 12.20 -1.56
N ALA A 48 -7.86 12.40 -1.97
CA ALA A 48 -8.25 13.63 -2.64
C ALA A 48 -8.08 14.81 -1.69
N PRO A 49 -7.68 16.00 -2.18
CA PRO A 49 -7.52 17.17 -1.32
C PRO A 49 -8.80 17.57 -0.62
N ARG A 50 -8.68 17.92 0.66
CA ARG A 50 -9.74 18.52 1.45
C ARG A 50 -9.19 19.74 2.17
N ALA A 51 -9.79 20.92 1.92
CA ALA A 51 -9.35 22.19 2.53
C ALA A 51 -7.83 22.41 2.39
N ALA A 52 -7.30 22.14 1.21
CA ALA A 52 -5.87 22.28 0.86
C ALA A 52 -4.94 21.33 1.62
N THR A 53 -5.47 20.25 2.20
CA THR A 53 -4.66 19.20 2.82
C THR A 53 -4.94 17.84 2.20
N ILE A 54 -3.96 16.95 2.31
CA ILE A 54 -4.05 15.55 1.89
C ILE A 54 -3.51 14.64 2.99
N ASP A 55 -4.00 13.40 2.97
CA ASP A 55 -3.37 12.30 3.66
C ASP A 55 -2.67 11.44 2.62
N PHE A 56 -1.49 10.94 2.92
CA PHE A 56 -0.83 10.00 2.03
C PHE A 56 -0.04 8.96 2.81
N SER A 57 0.08 7.79 2.19
CA SER A 57 0.85 6.68 2.73
C SER A 57 1.69 6.06 1.63
N PHE A 58 2.85 5.53 1.99
CA PHE A 58 3.64 4.74 1.08
C PHE A 58 4.33 3.61 1.84
N THR A 59 4.66 2.57 1.09
CA THR A 59 5.23 1.35 1.67
C THR A 59 6.65 1.12 1.20
N MET A 60 7.38 0.37 1.98
CA MET A 60 8.75 -0.05 1.68
C MET A 60 9.07 -1.32 2.47
N PRO A 61 10.08 -2.08 2.07
CA PRO A 61 10.56 -3.19 2.89
C PRO A 61 10.99 -2.72 4.28
N ALA A 62 10.70 -3.50 5.30
CA ALA A 62 11.08 -3.16 6.67
C ALA A 62 12.60 -3.08 6.87
N SER A 63 13.40 -3.62 5.95
CA SER A 63 14.86 -3.49 5.97
C SER A 63 15.33 -2.03 5.88
N TYR A 64 14.47 -1.13 5.41
CA TYR A 64 14.76 0.31 5.35
C TYR A 64 14.40 1.06 6.64
N PHE A 65 14.11 0.35 7.72
CA PHE A 65 13.61 0.99 8.96
C PHE A 65 14.53 2.10 9.47
N GLU A 66 15.84 1.85 9.54
CA GLU A 66 16.79 2.86 10.02
C GLU A 66 16.84 4.08 9.10
N SER A 67 16.90 3.85 7.78
CA SER A 67 16.88 4.95 6.81
C SER A 67 15.59 5.75 6.88
N ALA A 68 14.48 5.09 7.12
CA ALA A 68 13.18 5.74 7.26
C ALA A 68 13.12 6.59 8.52
N MET A 69 13.59 6.08 9.65
CA MET A 69 13.63 6.84 10.89
C MET A 69 14.52 8.07 10.77
N GLN A 70 15.68 7.91 10.15
CA GLN A 70 16.59 9.02 9.92
C GLN A 70 15.96 10.09 9.01
N THR A 71 15.32 9.65 7.93
CA THR A 71 14.66 10.56 6.99
C THR A 71 13.55 11.35 7.68
N ILE A 72 12.72 10.70 8.49
CA ILE A 72 11.64 11.34 9.22
C ILE A 72 12.18 12.36 10.23
N SER A 73 13.25 12.03 10.92
CA SER A 73 13.83 12.95 11.90
C SER A 73 14.42 14.21 11.25
N GLU A 74 14.92 14.09 10.02
CA GLU A 74 15.44 15.21 9.25
C GLU A 74 14.33 15.97 8.51
N TYR A 75 13.27 15.27 8.12
CA TYR A 75 12.17 15.84 7.37
C TYR A 75 11.12 16.41 8.33
N ARG A 76 11.23 17.70 8.58
CA ARG A 76 10.25 18.40 9.41
C ARG A 76 9.26 19.14 8.53
N THR A 77 8.06 18.59 8.42
CA THR A 77 6.94 19.29 7.83
C THR A 77 6.53 20.38 8.81
N GLY A 78 6.61 21.62 8.40
CA GLY A 78 6.46 22.75 9.32
C GLY A 78 5.12 22.85 10.03
N ALA A 79 4.02 22.29 9.54
CA ALA A 79 2.67 22.53 10.06
C ALA A 79 1.80 21.29 10.16
N GLY A 80 2.31 20.10 9.92
CA GLY A 80 1.50 18.88 9.95
C GLY A 80 1.76 18.04 11.19
N SER A 81 0.96 17.03 11.39
CA SER A 81 1.18 15.98 12.39
C SER A 81 2.47 15.23 12.06
N ALA A 82 3.15 14.73 13.10
CA ALA A 82 4.31 13.87 12.89
C ALA A 82 3.89 12.63 12.07
N PRO A 83 4.70 12.21 11.10
CA PRO A 83 4.38 11.00 10.36
C PRO A 83 4.38 9.76 11.25
N LEU A 84 3.50 8.81 10.90
CA LEU A 84 3.37 7.55 11.63
C LEU A 84 4.07 6.46 10.84
N ILE A 85 4.88 5.66 11.53
CA ILE A 85 5.48 4.46 10.97
C ILE A 85 4.79 3.26 11.56
N SER A 86 4.37 2.34 10.71
CA SER A 86 3.81 1.05 11.12
C SER A 86 4.47 -0.06 10.32
N SER A 87 4.59 -1.23 10.91
CA SER A 87 5.25 -2.40 10.31
C SER A 87 4.46 -3.67 10.57
N GLY A 88 4.98 -4.81 10.11
CA GLY A 88 4.31 -6.08 10.30
C GLY A 88 3.21 -6.33 9.27
N TYR A 89 3.35 -5.77 8.09
CA TYR A 89 2.42 -5.97 6.99
C TYR A 89 2.95 -6.94 5.96
N SER A 90 2.03 -7.49 5.19
CA SER A 90 2.33 -8.25 3.97
C SER A 90 1.59 -7.62 2.80
N LYS A 91 2.26 -7.55 1.67
CA LYS A 91 1.67 -7.07 0.43
C LYS A 91 1.24 -8.28 -0.40
N ILE A 92 -0.01 -8.32 -0.84
CA ILE A 92 -0.52 -9.34 -1.74
C ILE A 92 -0.77 -8.68 -3.08
N ASN A 93 -0.26 -9.31 -4.14
CA ASN A 93 -0.39 -8.81 -5.50
C ASN A 93 -1.22 -9.79 -6.34
N LEU A 94 -2.27 -9.28 -6.96
CA LEU A 94 -3.10 -9.99 -7.92
C LEU A 94 -2.72 -9.48 -9.30
N PHE A 95 -2.25 -10.37 -10.17
CA PHE A 95 -1.77 -10.00 -11.50
C PHE A 95 -2.53 -10.77 -12.57
N GLY A 96 -2.82 -10.10 -13.69
CA GLY A 96 -3.40 -10.77 -14.85
C GLY A 96 -3.55 -9.79 -16.02
N GLU A 97 -3.08 -10.19 -17.20
CA GLU A 97 -3.17 -9.37 -18.41
C GLU A 97 -4.62 -9.14 -18.84
N GLU A 98 -5.51 -10.08 -18.58
CA GLU A 98 -6.93 -9.98 -18.92
C GLU A 98 -7.71 -9.08 -17.97
N MET A 99 -7.09 -8.61 -16.89
CA MET A 99 -7.74 -7.68 -15.96
C MET A 99 -8.16 -6.37 -16.64
N VAL A 100 -7.46 -5.97 -17.68
CA VAL A 100 -7.79 -4.79 -18.48
C VAL A 100 -9.23 -4.82 -18.98
N THR A 101 -9.73 -6.00 -19.33
CA THR A 101 -11.09 -6.18 -19.88
C THR A 101 -12.07 -6.85 -18.92
N SER A 102 -11.62 -7.16 -17.70
CA SER A 102 -12.45 -7.86 -16.72
C SER A 102 -13.07 -6.89 -15.73
N CYS A 103 -14.39 -6.92 -15.61
CA CYS A 103 -15.10 -6.11 -14.63
C CYS A 103 -15.08 -6.77 -13.25
N GLY A 104 -15.00 -5.95 -12.21
CA GLY A 104 -15.28 -6.41 -10.86
C GLY A 104 -14.17 -7.18 -10.17
N VAL A 105 -12.95 -7.18 -10.70
CA VAL A 105 -11.82 -7.89 -10.09
C VAL A 105 -11.53 -7.34 -8.69
N ALA A 106 -11.41 -6.02 -8.57
CA ALA A 106 -11.18 -5.38 -7.27
C ALA A 106 -12.35 -5.63 -6.31
N ALA A 107 -13.57 -5.58 -6.82
CA ALA A 107 -14.76 -5.82 -6.00
C ALA A 107 -14.77 -7.26 -5.45
N LEU A 108 -14.43 -8.24 -6.26
CA LEU A 108 -14.33 -9.64 -5.82
C LEU A 108 -13.24 -9.81 -4.77
N ALA A 109 -12.07 -9.22 -4.99
CA ALA A 109 -10.95 -9.30 -4.05
C ALA A 109 -11.34 -8.71 -2.68
N LEU A 110 -11.87 -7.48 -2.69
CA LEU A 110 -12.23 -6.79 -1.45
C LEU A 110 -13.37 -7.49 -0.72
N ARG A 111 -14.37 -7.98 -1.46
CA ARG A 111 -15.49 -8.72 -0.88
C ARG A 111 -15.04 -10.04 -0.25
N THR A 112 -14.15 -10.74 -0.93
CA THR A 112 -13.58 -12.01 -0.45
C THR A 112 -12.85 -11.80 0.88
N LEU A 113 -12.02 -10.77 0.97
CA LEU A 113 -11.29 -10.47 2.19
C LEU A 113 -12.23 -9.99 3.31
N ARG A 114 -13.20 -9.15 2.98
CA ARG A 114 -14.21 -8.70 3.94
C ARG A 114 -14.96 -9.88 4.56
N ASP A 115 -15.41 -10.81 3.73
CA ASP A 115 -16.19 -11.96 4.19
C ASP A 115 -15.35 -12.91 5.05
N ALA A 116 -14.05 -12.90 4.88
CA ALA A 116 -13.10 -13.64 5.71
C ALA A 116 -12.66 -12.88 6.98
N GLY A 117 -13.18 -11.66 7.18
CA GLY A 117 -12.82 -10.84 8.33
C GLY A 117 -11.42 -10.23 8.26
N ILE A 118 -10.87 -10.08 7.05
CA ILE A 118 -9.52 -9.57 6.84
C ILE A 118 -9.58 -8.10 6.41
N GLU A 119 -8.95 -7.23 7.19
CA GLU A 119 -8.86 -5.81 6.90
C GLU A 119 -7.82 -5.55 5.80
N VAL A 120 -8.18 -4.73 4.82
CA VAL A 120 -7.25 -4.19 3.84
C VAL A 120 -6.78 -2.83 4.32
N VAL A 121 -5.50 -2.71 4.60
CA VAL A 121 -4.91 -1.48 5.16
C VAL A 121 -4.67 -0.45 4.06
N LEU A 122 -4.26 -0.91 2.89
CA LEU A 122 -3.95 -0.05 1.75
C LEU A 122 -4.21 -0.83 0.47
N ILE A 123 -4.66 -0.14 -0.58
CA ILE A 123 -4.87 -0.76 -1.88
C ILE A 123 -4.36 0.17 -2.98
N THR A 124 -3.67 -0.41 -3.95
CA THR A 124 -3.31 0.27 -5.19
C THR A 124 -3.68 -0.59 -6.38
N THR A 125 -4.05 0.03 -7.47
CA THR A 125 -4.48 -0.67 -8.67
C THR A 125 -3.80 -0.13 -9.91
N SER A 126 -3.62 -1.00 -10.90
CA SER A 126 -3.25 -0.64 -12.26
C SER A 126 -4.10 -1.46 -13.22
N ASP A 127 -3.83 -1.34 -14.51
CA ASP A 127 -4.54 -2.13 -15.52
C ASP A 127 -4.27 -3.62 -15.39
N LEU A 128 -3.11 -3.98 -14.90
CA LEU A 128 -2.62 -5.36 -14.88
C LEU A 128 -2.57 -5.98 -13.50
N ASP A 129 -2.62 -5.17 -12.44
CA ASP A 129 -2.51 -5.72 -11.09
C ASP A 129 -3.27 -4.92 -10.04
N ILE A 130 -3.49 -5.58 -8.92
CA ILE A 130 -4.03 -5.00 -7.70
C ILE A 130 -3.09 -5.39 -6.57
N SER A 131 -2.63 -4.40 -5.81
CA SER A 131 -1.81 -4.63 -4.63
C SER A 131 -2.61 -4.31 -3.37
N LEU A 132 -2.62 -5.24 -2.44
CA LEU A 132 -3.37 -5.16 -1.19
C LEU A 132 -2.40 -5.29 -0.04
N LEU A 133 -2.44 -4.37 0.91
CA LEU A 133 -1.65 -4.45 2.12
C LEU A 133 -2.54 -4.97 3.24
N VAL A 134 -2.12 -6.07 3.87
CA VAL A 134 -2.82 -6.69 4.98
C VAL A 134 -1.85 -6.87 6.15
N ARG A 135 -2.37 -7.10 7.35
CA ARG A 135 -1.51 -7.43 8.49
C ARG A 135 -0.82 -8.76 8.23
N GLY A 136 0.46 -8.87 8.60
CA GLY A 136 1.25 -10.07 8.33
C GLY A 136 0.64 -11.34 8.91
N GLU A 137 -0.02 -11.23 10.05
CA GLU A 137 -0.73 -12.35 10.69
C GLU A 137 -1.87 -12.89 9.83
N ASN A 138 -2.38 -12.09 8.90
CA ASN A 138 -3.48 -12.47 8.00
C ASN A 138 -3.02 -12.93 6.63
N GLU A 139 -1.72 -12.95 6.35
CA GLU A 139 -1.21 -13.25 5.01
C GLU A 139 -1.68 -14.61 4.48
N ASP A 140 -1.48 -15.67 5.26
CA ASP A 140 -1.85 -17.02 4.82
C ASP A 140 -3.34 -17.17 4.58
N SER A 141 -4.16 -16.65 5.49
CA SER A 141 -5.61 -16.68 5.34
C SER A 141 -6.06 -15.88 4.11
N ALA A 142 -5.47 -14.72 3.90
CA ALA A 142 -5.79 -13.88 2.75
C ALA A 142 -5.42 -14.59 1.43
N LEU A 143 -4.23 -15.17 1.35
CA LEU A 143 -3.81 -15.91 0.18
C LEU A 143 -4.75 -17.08 -0.12
N ASN A 144 -5.14 -17.83 0.91
CA ASN A 144 -6.04 -18.98 0.74
C ASN A 144 -7.39 -18.58 0.15
N VAL A 145 -8.04 -17.57 0.75
CA VAL A 145 -9.37 -17.19 0.27
C VAL A 145 -9.32 -16.52 -1.10
N LEU A 146 -8.27 -15.77 -1.40
CA LEU A 146 -8.10 -15.15 -2.71
C LEU A 146 -7.81 -16.18 -3.80
N ARG A 147 -6.96 -17.17 -3.52
CA ARG A 147 -6.70 -18.25 -4.48
C ARG A 147 -7.94 -19.06 -4.78
N GLN A 148 -8.77 -19.32 -3.78
CA GLN A 148 -10.04 -20.00 -4.00
C GLN A 148 -11.00 -19.16 -4.84
N ALA A 149 -11.12 -17.87 -4.53
CA ALA A 149 -12.05 -16.99 -5.23
C ALA A 149 -11.66 -16.78 -6.70
N PHE A 150 -10.37 -16.71 -6.99
CA PHE A 150 -9.87 -16.46 -8.35
C PHE A 150 -9.41 -17.71 -9.06
N ALA A 151 -9.44 -18.86 -8.40
CA ALA A 151 -8.95 -20.15 -8.94
C ALA A 151 -7.50 -20.03 -9.45
N ALA A 152 -6.68 -19.35 -8.68
CA ALA A 152 -5.28 -19.04 -9.07
C ALA A 152 -4.29 -19.46 -7.99
#